data_31ec75aaf1cfe7cc49d1c82fa1e55ccb
#
_entry.id   31ec75aaf1cfe7cc49d1c82fa1e55ccb
#
_cell.length_a   1.000
_cell.length_b   1.000
_cell.length_c   1.000
_cell.angle_alpha   90.00
_cell.angle_beta   90.00
_cell.angle_gamma   90.00
#
_symmetry.space_group_name_H-M   'P 1'
#
loop_
_entity.id
_entity.type
_entity.pdbx_description
1 polymer ?
#
loop_
_entity_poly.entity_id
_entity_poly.type
_entity_poly.pdbx_seq_one_letter_code
_entity_poly.pdbx_strand_id
1 'polypeptide(L)'
;THKKPLKNIKVLGFVNDMYNLIRECDLMLTKPGGATIFEAIQSQTPVLVKMPKVGQEIENAKFIIDKGLGMIYSDDLDLKNIFYKLVSNEFDSIINFMKKNLEEFKTVIHPEKIADYISELIDNHYS
;
A
#
# COMPACT_ATOMS: atom_id res chain seq x y z
N THR A 1 13.65 -18.44 -19.70
CA THR A 1 14.54 -17.71 -18.83
C THR A 1 14.01 -17.56 -17.41
N HIS A 2 13.67 -18.66 -16.83
CA HIS A 2 13.20 -18.61 -15.46
C HIS A 2 14.38 -18.74 -14.52
N LYS A 3 14.70 -17.63 -13.91
CA LYS A 3 15.65 -17.65 -12.82
C LYS A 3 15.03 -18.40 -11.64
N LYS A 4 15.87 -19.01 -10.85
CA LYS A 4 15.44 -19.66 -9.63
C LYS A 4 14.62 -18.67 -8.79
N PRO A 5 13.40 -19.02 -8.37
CA PRO A 5 12.58 -18.10 -7.58
C PRO A 5 13.26 -17.77 -6.26
N LEU A 6 13.13 -16.52 -5.84
CA LEU A 6 13.58 -16.09 -4.53
C LEU A 6 12.69 -16.75 -3.46
N LYS A 7 13.28 -17.07 -2.32
CA LYS A 7 12.56 -17.76 -1.23
C LYS A 7 11.33 -17.00 -0.74
N ASN A 8 11.39 -15.67 -0.83
CA ASN A 8 10.34 -14.80 -0.29
C ASN A 8 9.36 -14.29 -1.33
N ILE A 9 9.48 -14.78 -2.57
CA ILE A 9 8.60 -14.38 -3.67
C ILE A 9 7.84 -15.60 -4.14
N LYS A 10 6.53 -15.46 -4.16
CA LYS A 10 5.63 -16.49 -4.65
C LYS A 10 4.83 -15.92 -5.80
N VAL A 11 4.95 -16.54 -6.97
CA VAL A 11 4.19 -16.13 -8.16
C VAL A 11 2.93 -16.98 -8.22
N LEU A 12 1.79 -16.31 -8.20
CA LEU A 12 0.48 -16.97 -8.22
C LEU A 12 -0.23 -16.63 -9.52
N GLY A 13 -1.05 -17.56 -10.01
CA GLY A 13 -1.98 -17.28 -11.09
C GLY A 13 -3.23 -16.58 -10.55
N PHE A 14 -4.39 -16.92 -11.09
CA PHE A 14 -5.63 -16.35 -10.61
C PHE A 14 -5.86 -16.72 -9.13
N VAL A 15 -6.26 -15.73 -8.32
CA VAL A 15 -6.48 -15.91 -6.89
C VAL A 15 -7.93 -15.56 -6.57
N ASN A 16 -8.67 -16.50 -6.01
CA ASN A 16 -10.08 -16.30 -5.65
C ASN A 16 -10.25 -15.41 -4.42
N ASP A 17 -9.29 -15.44 -3.49
CA ASP A 17 -9.37 -14.71 -2.24
C ASP A 17 -8.19 -13.75 -2.11
N MET A 18 -8.27 -12.66 -2.86
CA MET A 18 -7.21 -11.65 -2.86
C MET A 18 -7.10 -10.94 -1.50
N TYR A 19 -8.21 -10.76 -0.82
CA TYR A 19 -8.22 -10.10 0.49
C TYR A 19 -7.34 -10.82 1.52
N ASN A 20 -7.53 -12.12 1.67
CA ASN A 20 -6.72 -12.90 2.61
C ASN A 20 -5.26 -12.96 2.20
N LEU A 21 -4.99 -13.02 0.90
CA LEU A 21 -3.62 -13.00 0.40
C LEU A 21 -2.92 -11.68 0.76
N ILE A 22 -3.58 -10.56 0.51
CA ILE A 22 -3.03 -9.23 0.81
C ILE A 22 -2.81 -9.09 2.32
N ARG A 23 -3.75 -9.56 3.11
CA ARG A 23 -3.68 -9.49 4.57
C ARG A 23 -2.47 -10.21 5.15
N GLU A 24 -2.01 -11.27 4.50
CA GLU A 24 -0.84 -12.04 4.93
C GLU A 24 0.48 -11.38 4.53
N CYS A 25 0.45 -10.37 3.67
CA CYS A 25 1.64 -9.68 3.21
C CYS A 25 2.07 -8.60 4.18
N ASP A 26 3.37 -8.32 4.22
CA ASP A 26 3.90 -7.21 4.98
C ASP A 26 3.77 -5.88 4.22
N LEU A 27 3.75 -5.95 2.89
CA LEU A 27 3.72 -4.77 2.04
C LEU A 27 3.12 -5.14 0.70
N MET A 28 2.28 -4.26 0.16
CA MET A 28 1.62 -4.48 -1.14
C MET A 28 2.15 -3.48 -2.17
N LEU A 29 2.81 -3.98 -3.22
CA LEU A 29 3.29 -3.15 -4.32
C LEU A 29 2.17 -2.93 -5.32
N THR A 30 1.79 -1.67 -5.54
CA THR A 30 0.66 -1.35 -6.39
C THR A 30 0.71 0.11 -6.85
N LYS A 31 -0.24 0.54 -7.66
CA LYS A 31 -0.40 1.94 -8.02
C LYS A 31 -1.35 2.64 -7.04
N PRO A 32 -1.24 3.97 -6.88
CA PRO A 32 -2.01 4.70 -5.87
C PRO A 32 -3.44 5.02 -6.31
N GLY A 33 -4.28 4.00 -6.47
CA GLY A 33 -5.69 4.17 -6.76
C GLY A 33 -6.53 4.25 -5.50
N GLY A 34 -7.76 4.77 -5.61
CA GLY A 34 -8.68 4.85 -4.47
C GLY A 34 -9.04 3.47 -3.92
N ALA A 35 -9.28 2.51 -4.79
CA ALA A 35 -9.56 1.14 -4.39
C ALA A 35 -8.38 0.53 -3.62
N THR A 36 -7.16 0.87 -4.02
CA THR A 36 -5.93 0.40 -3.34
C THR A 36 -5.87 0.91 -1.90
N ILE A 37 -6.17 2.18 -1.68
CA ILE A 37 -6.19 2.77 -0.34
C ILE A 37 -7.22 2.05 0.53
N PHE A 38 -8.41 1.82 -0.01
CA PHE A 38 -9.47 1.11 0.69
C PHE A 38 -9.03 -0.31 1.08
N GLU A 39 -8.44 -1.04 0.13
CA GLU A 39 -7.94 -2.39 0.38
C GLU A 39 -6.83 -2.42 1.43
N ALA A 40 -5.91 -1.45 1.39
CA ALA A 40 -4.85 -1.33 2.37
C ALA A 40 -5.41 -1.15 3.79
N ILE A 41 -6.39 -0.28 3.94
CA ILE A 41 -7.01 -0.03 5.24
C ILE A 41 -7.75 -1.27 5.73
N GLN A 42 -8.54 -1.90 4.87
CA GLN A 42 -9.33 -3.07 5.23
C GLN A 42 -8.44 -4.25 5.63
N SER A 43 -7.37 -4.48 4.88
CA SER A 43 -6.45 -5.61 5.13
C SER A 43 -5.36 -5.28 6.15
N GLN A 44 -5.24 -4.00 6.53
CA GLN A 44 -4.17 -3.52 7.41
C GLN A 44 -2.78 -3.83 6.85
N THR A 45 -2.65 -3.74 5.53
CA THR A 45 -1.40 -3.99 4.81
C THR A 45 -0.89 -2.69 4.20
N PRO A 46 0.33 -2.24 4.57
CA PRO A 46 0.90 -1.04 3.98
C PRO A 46 1.12 -1.18 2.48
N VAL A 47 1.13 -0.05 1.77
CA VAL A 47 1.32 -0.05 0.33
C VAL A 47 2.68 0.56 -0.03
N LEU A 48 3.24 0.08 -1.13
CA LEU A 48 4.41 0.65 -1.77
C LEU A 48 3.97 1.05 -3.17
N VAL A 49 3.95 2.35 -3.46
CA VAL A 49 3.40 2.88 -4.70
C VAL A 49 4.45 3.69 -5.44
N LYS A 50 4.38 3.63 -6.78
CA LYS A 50 5.24 4.45 -7.62
C LYS A 50 4.77 5.91 -7.54
N MET A 51 5.73 6.85 -7.49
CA MET A 51 5.41 8.27 -7.53
C MET A 51 4.58 8.58 -8.78
N PRO A 52 3.33 9.02 -8.63
CA PRO A 52 2.48 9.30 -9.78
C PRO A 52 2.82 10.63 -10.43
N LYS A 53 2.45 10.76 -11.71
CA LYS A 53 2.71 11.98 -12.48
C LYS A 53 1.47 12.79 -12.76
N VAL A 54 0.29 12.25 -12.50
CA VAL A 54 -0.96 12.87 -12.92
C VAL A 54 -2.04 12.84 -11.84
N GLY A 55 -2.75 13.92 -11.76
CA GLY A 55 -4.06 14.16 -11.22
C GLY A 55 -4.40 13.48 -9.91
N GLN A 56 -5.42 12.69 -9.94
CA GLN A 56 -6.01 12.05 -8.77
C GLN A 56 -5.03 11.13 -8.06
N GLU A 57 -4.15 10.46 -8.79
CA GLU A 57 -3.16 9.56 -8.19
C GLU A 57 -2.17 10.31 -7.31
N ILE A 58 -1.85 11.56 -7.63
CA ILE A 58 -0.98 12.39 -6.80
C ILE A 58 -1.60 12.64 -5.43
N GLU A 59 -2.90 12.97 -5.42
CA GLU A 59 -3.60 13.19 -4.15
C GLU A 59 -3.74 11.91 -3.33
N ASN A 60 -3.95 10.79 -4.00
CA ASN A 60 -3.97 9.48 -3.34
C ASN A 60 -2.63 9.16 -2.69
N ALA A 61 -1.53 9.44 -3.41
CA ALA A 61 -0.19 9.21 -2.88
C ALA A 61 0.09 10.12 -1.68
N LYS A 62 -0.32 11.38 -1.75
CA LYS A 62 -0.21 12.30 -0.62
C LYS A 62 -0.96 11.79 0.60
N PHE A 63 -2.17 11.29 0.41
CA PHE A 63 -2.96 10.72 1.49
C PHE A 63 -2.23 9.55 2.15
N ILE A 64 -1.67 8.66 1.34
CA ILE A 64 -0.91 7.50 1.84
C ILE A 64 0.25 7.95 2.73
N ILE A 65 1.01 8.95 2.26
CA ILE A 65 2.17 9.45 2.99
C ILE A 65 1.74 10.22 4.25
N ASP A 66 0.77 11.12 4.12
CA ASP A 66 0.35 11.97 5.23
C ASP A 66 -0.23 11.16 6.39
N LYS A 67 -0.91 10.08 6.07
CA LYS A 67 -1.49 9.19 7.09
C LYS A 67 -0.55 8.08 7.54
N GLY A 68 0.63 7.97 6.92
CA GLY A 68 1.60 6.94 7.27
C GLY A 68 1.13 5.54 6.95
N LEU A 69 0.48 5.37 5.79
CA LEU A 69 -0.11 4.08 5.38
C LEU A 69 0.77 3.32 4.40
N GLY A 70 1.84 3.91 3.92
CA GLY A 70 2.67 3.28 2.92
C GLY A 70 3.89 4.10 2.56
N MET A 71 4.57 3.66 1.52
CA MET A 71 5.81 4.26 1.01
C MET A 71 5.68 4.56 -0.47
N ILE A 72 6.49 5.52 -0.94
CA ILE A 72 6.54 5.89 -2.36
C ILE A 72 7.94 5.65 -2.89
N TYR A 73 8.06 5.10 -4.10
CA TYR A 73 9.33 4.99 -4.80
C TYR A 73 9.28 5.80 -6.09
N SER A 74 10.43 6.33 -6.50
CA SER A 74 10.53 7.23 -7.66
C SER A 74 10.84 6.50 -8.96
N ASP A 75 11.73 5.52 -8.91
CA ASP A 75 12.21 4.80 -10.09
C ASP A 75 12.64 3.37 -9.71
N ASP A 76 13.12 2.62 -10.70
CA ASP A 76 13.51 1.23 -10.50
C ASP A 76 14.69 1.07 -9.53
N LEU A 77 15.62 2.01 -9.55
CA LEU A 77 16.75 1.97 -8.63
C LEU A 77 16.29 2.19 -7.19
N ASP A 78 15.42 3.13 -6.96
CA ASP A 78 14.83 3.40 -5.66
C ASP A 78 14.05 2.17 -5.16
N LEU A 79 13.25 1.57 -6.04
CA LEU A 79 12.52 0.35 -5.71
C LEU A 79 13.47 -0.79 -5.31
N LYS A 80 14.56 -0.95 -6.05
CA LYS A 80 15.56 -1.97 -5.75
C LYS A 80 16.19 -1.75 -4.38
N ASN A 81 16.51 -0.51 -4.04
CA ASN A 81 17.07 -0.16 -2.74
C ASN A 81 16.07 -0.47 -1.62
N ILE A 82 14.80 -0.19 -1.83
CA ILE A 82 13.75 -0.51 -0.87
C ILE A 82 13.68 -2.02 -0.64
N PHE A 83 13.73 -2.81 -1.72
CA PHE A 83 13.72 -4.27 -1.60
C PHE A 83 14.90 -4.81 -0.82
N TYR A 84 16.10 -4.27 -1.02
CA TYR A 84 17.27 -4.66 -0.24
C TYR A 84 17.05 -4.41 1.26
N LYS A 85 16.48 -3.26 1.59
CA LYS A 85 16.21 -2.91 2.99
C LYS A 85 15.11 -3.77 3.61
N LEU A 86 14.12 -4.16 2.80
CA LEU A 86 13.08 -5.08 3.25
C LEU A 86 13.66 -6.46 3.56
N VAL A 87 14.50 -6.98 2.67
CA VAL A 87 15.11 -8.31 2.84
C VAL A 87 16.07 -8.33 4.02
N SER A 88 16.77 -7.23 4.29
CA SER A 88 17.72 -7.12 5.40
C SER A 88 17.07 -6.72 6.73
N ASN A 89 15.74 -6.60 6.74
CA ASN A 89 14.95 -6.23 7.92
C ASN A 89 15.20 -4.80 8.43
N GLU A 90 15.84 -3.94 7.62
CA GLU A 90 16.07 -2.55 8.00
C GLU A 90 14.78 -1.73 8.09
N PHE A 91 13.71 -2.17 7.40
CA PHE A 91 12.43 -1.48 7.39
C PHE A 91 11.39 -2.09 8.33
N ASP A 92 11.75 -3.05 9.15
CA ASP A 92 10.79 -3.72 10.03
C ASP A 92 10.04 -2.74 10.93
N SER A 93 10.74 -1.80 11.54
CA SER A 93 10.11 -0.81 12.41
C SER A 93 9.18 0.12 11.64
N ILE A 94 9.54 0.48 10.40
CA ILE A 94 8.72 1.34 9.55
C ILE A 94 7.44 0.60 9.15
N ILE A 95 7.56 -0.67 8.76
CA ILE A 95 6.41 -1.49 8.40
C ILE A 95 5.47 -1.64 9.59
N ASN A 96 5.99 -1.91 10.77
CA ASN A 96 5.19 -2.04 11.99
C ASN A 96 4.48 -0.73 12.33
N PHE A 97 5.15 0.40 12.14
CA PHE A 97 4.57 1.72 12.33
C PHE A 97 3.40 1.96 11.36
N MET A 98 3.58 1.61 10.09
CA MET A 98 2.52 1.76 9.09
C MET A 98 1.33 0.82 9.38
N LYS A 99 1.60 -0.41 9.80
CA LYS A 99 0.54 -1.35 10.18
C LYS A 99 -0.27 -0.83 11.37
N LYS A 100 0.40 -0.23 12.33
CA LYS A 100 -0.26 0.39 13.48
C LYS A 100 -1.15 1.55 13.04
N ASN A 101 -0.66 2.39 12.13
CA ASN A 101 -1.46 3.50 11.60
C ASN A 101 -2.71 3.00 10.88
N LEU A 102 -2.58 1.93 10.11
CA LEU A 102 -3.72 1.32 9.41
C LEU A 102 -4.74 0.76 10.41
N GLU A 103 -4.26 0.11 11.45
CA GLU A 103 -5.14 -0.39 12.51
C GLU A 103 -5.91 0.73 13.19
N GLU A 104 -5.22 1.80 13.56
CA GLU A 104 -5.84 2.96 14.20
C GLU A 104 -6.86 3.63 13.27
N PHE A 105 -6.51 3.78 11.99
CA PHE A 105 -7.40 4.38 11.01
C PHE A 105 -8.69 3.56 10.88
N LYS A 106 -8.57 2.24 10.80
CA LYS A 106 -9.71 1.34 10.69
C LYS A 106 -10.59 1.38 11.94
N THR A 107 -9.99 1.55 13.12
CA THR A 107 -10.71 1.62 14.39
C THR A 107 -11.50 2.92 14.52
N VAL A 108 -10.91 4.04 14.09
CA VAL A 108 -11.54 5.37 14.21
C VAL A 108 -12.63 5.55 13.16
N ILE A 109 -12.44 5.02 11.96
CA ILE A 109 -13.39 5.17 10.86
C ILE A 109 -14.09 3.82 10.66
N HIS A 110 -15.42 3.82 10.84
CA HIS A 110 -16.22 2.61 10.60
C HIS A 110 -15.98 2.05 9.19
N PRO A 111 -15.86 0.73 9.06
CA PRO A 111 -15.60 0.13 7.74
C PRO A 111 -16.58 0.56 6.65
N GLU A 112 -17.86 0.69 6.96
CA GLU A 112 -18.87 1.12 6.01
C GLU A 112 -18.69 2.58 5.57
N LYS A 113 -17.93 3.37 6.31
CA LYS A 113 -17.70 4.78 5.99
C LYS A 113 -16.34 5.05 5.36
N ILE A 114 -15.45 4.06 5.33
CA ILE A 114 -14.11 4.25 4.79
C ILE A 114 -14.15 4.66 3.31
N ALA A 115 -14.95 3.95 2.52
CA ALA A 115 -15.08 4.27 1.09
C ALA A 115 -15.64 5.67 0.88
N ASP A 116 -16.65 6.05 1.66
CA ASP A 116 -17.25 7.38 1.59
C ASP A 116 -16.26 8.46 1.99
N TYR A 117 -15.49 8.21 3.04
CA TYR A 117 -14.49 9.15 3.53
C TYR A 117 -13.39 9.39 2.48
N ILE A 118 -12.91 8.31 1.85
CA ILE A 118 -11.87 8.41 0.83
C ILE A 118 -12.41 9.12 -0.41
N SER A 119 -13.64 8.79 -0.84
CA SER A 119 -14.28 9.45 -1.98
C SER A 119 -14.46 10.94 -1.72
N GLU A 120 -14.90 11.31 -0.53
CA GLU A 120 -15.09 12.71 -0.15
C GLU A 120 -13.77 13.48 -0.18
N LEU A 121 -12.69 12.90 0.35
CA LEU A 121 -11.37 13.51 0.32
C LEU A 121 -10.89 13.75 -1.10
N ILE A 122 -11.09 12.76 -1.97
CA ILE A 122 -10.67 12.82 -3.37
C ILE A 122 -11.52 13.86 -4.11
N ASP A 123 -12.85 13.84 -3.93
CA ASP A 123 -13.77 14.75 -4.60
C ASP A 123 -13.52 16.20 -4.21
N ASN A 124 -13.20 16.47 -2.94
CA ASN A 124 -12.91 17.82 -2.47
C ASN A 124 -11.67 18.43 -3.12
N HIS A 125 -10.77 17.61 -3.64
CA HIS A 125 -9.58 18.09 -4.34
C HIS A 125 -9.79 18.26 -5.85
N TYR A 126 -10.84 17.67 -6.41
CA TYR A 126 -11.04 17.60 -7.87
C TYR A 126 -12.35 18.17 -8.36
N SER A 127 -13.19 18.64 -7.49
CA SER A 127 -14.48 19.25 -7.87
C SER A 127 -14.38 20.74 -8.13
#